data_9e21c19cce5136a5b7e0a041f2be9a35
#
_entry.id   9e21c19cce5136a5b7e0a041f2be9a35
#
_cell.length_a   1.000
_cell.length_b   1.000
_cell.length_c   1.000
_cell.angle_alpha   90.00
_cell.angle_beta   90.00
_cell.angle_gamma   90.00
#
_symmetry.space_group_name_H-M   'P 1'
#
loop_
_entity.id
_entity.type
_entity.pdbx_description
1 polymer ?
#
loop_
_entity_poly.entity_id
_entity_poly.type
_entity_poly.pdbx_seq_one_letter_code
_entity_poly.pdbx_strand_id
1 'polypeptide(L)'
;NEFEVKSMLSKFGLDEYDKKIQILSGGEKRRLALAIMLLQPCELLILDEPTNHLDIWMINWLEKYLIKWNKALLLVTHDRYFLERITKKTLDIEMGKLYLYDANYSSYLLLKEQRMESMIASSRKLKALLKKEAVWASLNPQARSTKSKERLLRFQALEQEVNQQNNTIGEIKREMAFSSKVSRLGNKTIHIENLTQVVDGKTLFSNFSYNVKRFDRLGVVGKNGSGKTTLFKTILQQLKPLKGTITIGETVKIGYLKQEDFEFDQNMKIIDYIRQFGEVVQTINGTITATHLLEEFLFSKNQQYMNIATLSGGEKRRLQLLSILITNPNILLLDEPTNDLDI
;
A
#
# COMPACT_ATOMS: atom_id res chain seq x y z
N ASN A 1 9.93 34.19 14.20
CA ASN A 1 9.77 34.37 15.64
C ASN A 1 10.16 33.07 16.35
N GLU A 2 11.12 33.14 17.32
CA GLU A 2 11.64 31.92 17.99
C GLU A 2 10.53 31.13 18.72
N PHE A 3 9.54 31.83 19.26
CA PHE A 3 8.39 31.23 19.90
C PHE A 3 7.54 30.39 18.92
N GLU A 4 7.31 30.85 17.71
CA GLU A 4 6.54 30.11 16.68
C GLU A 4 7.31 28.85 16.25
N VAL A 5 8.63 28.93 16.11
CA VAL A 5 9.46 27.78 15.78
C VAL A 5 9.39 26.72 16.88
N LYS A 6 9.62 27.10 18.14
CA LYS A 6 9.53 26.18 19.28
C LYS A 6 8.13 25.57 19.43
N SER A 7 7.09 26.39 19.26
CA SER A 7 5.70 25.89 19.27
C SER A 7 5.44 24.89 18.17
N MET A 8 5.94 25.11 16.97
CA MET A 8 5.80 24.18 15.84
C MET A 8 6.55 22.87 16.12
N LEU A 9 7.81 22.95 16.55
CA LEU A 9 8.63 21.78 16.87
C LEU A 9 7.98 20.91 17.96
N SER A 10 7.46 21.53 19.02
CA SER A 10 6.78 20.82 20.10
C SER A 10 5.55 20.06 19.60
N LYS A 11 4.77 20.60 18.64
CA LYS A 11 3.63 19.91 18.03
C LYS A 11 4.03 18.67 17.23
N PHE A 12 5.26 18.64 16.71
CA PHE A 12 5.84 17.50 16.04
C PHE A 12 6.64 16.58 16.98
N GLY A 13 6.53 16.78 18.31
CA GLY A 13 7.23 15.98 19.32
C GLY A 13 8.75 16.12 19.25
N LEU A 14 9.24 17.33 18.91
CA LEU A 14 10.65 17.68 18.85
C LEU A 14 10.95 18.73 19.94
N ASP A 15 10.90 18.28 21.21
CA ASP A 15 11.04 19.18 22.37
C ASP A 15 12.50 19.42 22.78
N GLU A 16 13.45 18.62 22.28
CA GLU A 16 14.88 18.73 22.54
C GLU A 16 15.55 19.67 21.50
N TYR A 17 15.43 20.99 21.71
CA TYR A 17 15.85 22.00 20.72
C TYR A 17 17.38 22.08 20.50
N ASP A 18 18.18 21.66 21.47
CA ASP A 18 19.65 21.66 21.41
C ASP A 18 20.23 20.38 20.79
N LYS A 19 19.39 19.43 20.42
CA LYS A 19 19.81 18.16 19.82
C LYS A 19 20.34 18.38 18.40
N LYS A 20 21.52 17.85 18.12
CA LYS A 20 22.12 17.94 16.78
C LYS A 20 21.29 17.14 15.78
N ILE A 21 21.03 17.69 14.59
CA ILE A 21 20.25 17.07 13.53
C ILE A 21 20.81 15.70 13.11
N GLN A 22 22.13 15.52 13.19
CA GLN A 22 22.80 14.25 12.85
C GLN A 22 22.34 13.07 13.71
N ILE A 23 21.97 13.33 14.97
CA ILE A 23 21.60 12.31 15.96
C ILE A 23 20.10 11.96 15.87
N LEU A 24 19.32 12.76 15.11
CA LEU A 24 17.89 12.51 14.93
C LEU A 24 17.65 11.22 14.13
N SER A 25 16.65 10.45 14.55
CA SER A 25 16.13 9.32 13.79
C SER A 25 15.54 9.77 12.44
N GLY A 26 15.36 8.84 11.50
CA GLY A 26 14.76 9.13 10.19
C GLY A 26 13.38 9.79 10.30
N GLY A 27 12.55 9.30 11.24
CA GLY A 27 11.22 9.88 11.50
C GLY A 27 11.29 11.29 12.10
N GLU A 28 12.21 11.54 13.04
CA GLU A 28 12.44 12.89 13.61
C GLU A 28 12.92 13.87 12.53
N LYS A 29 13.83 13.44 11.65
CA LYS A 29 14.30 14.27 10.53
C LYS A 29 13.18 14.65 9.57
N ARG A 30 12.28 13.69 9.24
CA ARG A 30 11.11 13.98 8.39
C ARG A 30 10.14 14.94 9.05
N ARG A 31 9.85 14.76 10.35
CA ARG A 31 9.01 15.70 11.12
C ARG A 31 9.61 17.08 11.21
N LEU A 32 10.93 17.17 11.40
CA LEU A 32 11.64 18.45 11.40
C LEU A 32 11.55 19.15 10.03
N ALA A 33 11.76 18.41 8.94
CA ALA A 33 11.65 18.95 7.58
C ALA A 33 10.23 19.47 7.31
N LEU A 34 9.20 18.73 7.72
CA LEU A 34 7.80 19.15 7.59
C LEU A 34 7.54 20.44 8.42
N ALA A 35 8.01 20.50 9.66
CA ALA A 35 7.87 21.69 10.50
C ALA A 35 8.52 22.93 9.88
N ILE A 36 9.73 22.78 9.32
CA ILE A 36 10.44 23.85 8.62
C ILE A 36 9.63 24.32 7.41
N MET A 37 9.14 23.39 6.59
CA MET A 37 8.37 23.71 5.38
C MET A 37 7.09 24.48 5.71
N LEU A 38 6.38 24.08 6.77
CA LEU A 38 5.14 24.75 7.20
C LEU A 38 5.36 26.15 7.79
N LEU A 39 6.57 26.44 8.28
CA LEU A 39 6.94 27.76 8.80
C LEU A 39 7.37 28.73 7.70
N GLN A 40 7.77 28.23 6.54
CA GLN A 40 8.20 29.08 5.43
C GLN A 40 7.00 29.72 4.72
N PRO A 41 7.03 31.02 4.45
CA PRO A 41 5.99 31.66 3.63
C PRO A 41 6.10 31.17 2.19
N CYS A 42 5.06 30.55 1.67
CA CYS A 42 4.99 30.08 0.29
C CYS A 42 3.59 30.29 -0.30
N GLU A 43 3.49 30.44 -1.61
CA GLU A 43 2.21 30.56 -2.33
C GLU A 43 1.66 29.17 -2.75
N LEU A 44 2.56 28.21 -2.93
CA LEU A 44 2.25 26.83 -3.26
C LEU A 44 2.96 25.92 -2.27
N LEU A 45 2.21 25.08 -1.57
CA LEU A 45 2.73 24.04 -0.69
C LEU A 45 2.59 22.68 -1.39
N ILE A 46 3.71 21.97 -1.55
CA ILE A 46 3.73 20.62 -2.13
C ILE A 46 4.12 19.64 -1.03
N LEU A 47 3.26 18.68 -0.75
CA LEU A 47 3.46 17.65 0.28
C LEU A 47 3.36 16.27 -0.35
N ASP A 48 4.41 15.48 -0.16
CA ASP A 48 4.48 14.09 -0.60
C ASP A 48 4.50 13.17 0.62
N GLU A 49 3.45 12.36 0.77
CA GLU A 49 3.21 11.45 1.90
C GLU A 49 3.45 12.09 3.28
N PRO A 50 2.82 13.24 3.59
CA PRO A 50 3.11 13.96 4.82
C PRO A 50 2.61 13.27 6.08
N THR A 51 1.71 12.30 5.97
CA THR A 51 1.17 11.53 7.09
C THR A 51 2.09 10.40 7.54
N ASN A 52 3.04 9.98 6.70
CA ASN A 52 3.99 8.92 7.03
C ASN A 52 4.87 9.33 8.23
N HIS A 53 5.04 8.42 9.17
CA HIS A 53 5.80 8.60 10.43
C HIS A 53 5.19 9.62 11.41
N LEU A 54 3.98 10.13 11.16
CA LEU A 54 3.23 10.94 12.11
C LEU A 54 2.31 10.04 12.95
N ASP A 55 2.16 10.39 14.22
CA ASP A 55 1.12 9.76 15.03
C ASP A 55 -0.24 10.44 14.78
N ILE A 56 -1.32 9.82 15.26
CA ILE A 56 -2.69 10.27 15.01
C ILE A 56 -2.95 11.70 15.52
N TRP A 57 -2.26 12.15 16.58
CA TRP A 57 -2.41 13.51 17.12
C TRP A 57 -1.76 14.54 16.18
N MET A 58 -0.58 14.21 15.66
CA MET A 58 0.12 15.04 14.68
C MET A 58 -0.65 15.11 13.36
N ILE A 59 -1.20 13.98 12.88
CA ILE A 59 -2.06 13.93 11.69
C ILE A 59 -3.29 14.82 11.89
N ASN A 60 -4.00 14.71 13.01
CA ASN A 60 -5.17 15.53 13.32
C ASN A 60 -4.82 17.02 13.42
N TRP A 61 -3.64 17.35 13.94
CA TRP A 61 -3.18 18.74 13.98
C TRP A 61 -2.85 19.26 12.57
N LEU A 62 -2.11 18.50 11.78
CA LEU A 62 -1.75 18.83 10.40
C LEU A 62 -3.00 19.02 9.53
N GLU A 63 -3.98 18.15 9.67
CA GLU A 63 -5.29 18.26 9.02
C GLU A 63 -5.94 19.62 9.32
N LYS A 64 -6.06 19.98 10.61
CA LYS A 64 -6.65 21.27 11.02
C LYS A 64 -5.86 22.46 10.50
N TYR A 65 -4.54 22.33 10.39
CA TYR A 65 -3.67 23.36 9.83
C TYR A 65 -3.91 23.53 8.33
N LEU A 66 -3.94 22.43 7.57
CA LEU A 66 -4.11 22.46 6.12
C LEU A 66 -5.55 22.85 5.69
N ILE A 67 -6.57 22.51 6.46
CA ILE A 67 -7.95 23.00 6.23
C ILE A 67 -8.01 24.53 6.27
N LYS A 68 -7.20 25.16 7.13
CA LYS A 68 -7.11 26.63 7.25
C LYS A 68 -6.16 27.27 6.24
N TRP A 69 -5.43 26.43 5.47
CA TRP A 69 -4.49 26.92 4.47
C TRP A 69 -5.25 27.57 3.32
N ASN A 70 -5.01 28.86 3.11
CA ASN A 70 -5.74 29.68 2.13
C ASN A 70 -5.00 29.90 0.80
N LYS A 71 -3.89 29.20 0.61
CA LYS A 71 -3.07 29.26 -0.60
C LYS A 71 -3.14 27.93 -1.35
N ALA A 72 -2.39 27.80 -2.45
CA ALA A 72 -2.38 26.57 -3.23
C ALA A 72 -1.71 25.42 -2.46
N LEU A 73 -2.33 24.24 -2.52
CA LEU A 73 -1.84 22.99 -1.93
C LEU A 73 -1.87 21.90 -2.99
N LEU A 74 -0.74 21.23 -3.18
CA LEU A 74 -0.63 19.98 -3.93
C LEU A 74 -0.23 18.88 -2.95
N LEU A 75 -1.08 17.86 -2.82
CA LEU A 75 -0.93 16.80 -1.84
C LEU A 75 -0.91 15.46 -2.54
N VAL A 76 0.12 14.65 -2.26
CA VAL A 76 0.20 13.24 -2.64
C VAL A 76 0.16 12.43 -1.35
N THR A 77 -0.80 11.52 -1.23
CA THR A 77 -0.88 10.61 -0.08
C THR A 77 -1.83 9.44 -0.35
N HIS A 78 -1.56 8.31 0.31
CA HIS A 78 -2.45 7.14 0.35
C HIS A 78 -3.46 7.19 1.50
N ASP A 79 -3.37 8.18 2.39
CA ASP A 79 -4.33 8.37 3.48
C ASP A 79 -5.66 8.94 2.94
N ARG A 80 -6.61 8.04 2.69
CA ARG A 80 -7.93 8.36 2.14
C ARG A 80 -8.73 9.30 3.03
N TYR A 81 -8.61 9.17 4.35
CA TYR A 81 -9.30 10.02 5.31
C TYR A 81 -8.73 11.45 5.29
N PHE A 82 -7.42 11.55 5.15
CA PHE A 82 -6.73 12.82 5.03
C PHE A 82 -7.08 13.54 3.73
N LEU A 83 -7.09 12.82 2.60
CA LEU A 83 -7.56 13.36 1.29
C LEU A 83 -9.00 13.84 1.37
N GLU A 84 -9.91 13.03 1.91
CA GLU A 84 -11.34 13.34 1.99
C GLU A 84 -11.61 14.69 2.66
N ARG A 85 -10.85 15.02 3.71
CA ARG A 85 -11.07 16.20 4.53
C ARG A 85 -10.41 17.48 4.01
N ILE A 86 -9.31 17.34 3.29
CA ILE A 86 -8.48 18.49 2.89
C ILE A 86 -8.70 18.85 1.43
N THR A 87 -8.87 17.87 0.54
CA THR A 87 -8.89 18.12 -0.90
C THR A 87 -10.28 18.45 -1.42
N LYS A 88 -10.32 19.38 -2.38
CA LYS A 88 -11.52 19.74 -3.14
C LYS A 88 -11.50 19.20 -4.56
N LYS A 89 -10.31 18.85 -5.05
CA LYS A 89 -10.07 18.29 -6.39
C LYS A 89 -9.15 17.10 -6.25
N THR A 90 -9.39 16.07 -7.04
CA THR A 90 -8.56 14.86 -7.07
C THR A 90 -7.98 14.69 -8.45
N LEU A 91 -6.67 14.50 -8.53
CA LEU A 91 -5.94 14.18 -9.75
C LEU A 91 -5.56 12.69 -9.72
N ASP A 92 -6.13 11.92 -10.63
CA ASP A 92 -5.88 10.49 -10.76
C ASP A 92 -4.87 10.24 -11.89
N ILE A 93 -3.79 9.53 -11.57
CA ILE A 93 -2.76 9.13 -12.55
C ILE A 93 -2.97 7.65 -12.84
N GLU A 94 -3.46 7.35 -14.03
CA GLU A 94 -3.76 5.98 -14.42
C GLU A 94 -3.25 5.70 -15.84
N MET A 95 -2.41 4.69 -15.98
CA MET A 95 -1.82 4.26 -17.26
C MET A 95 -1.19 5.40 -18.08
N GLY A 96 -0.42 6.25 -17.44
CA GLY A 96 0.25 7.39 -18.06
C GLY A 96 -0.68 8.53 -18.48
N LYS A 97 -1.95 8.49 -18.09
CA LYS A 97 -2.94 9.55 -18.32
C LYS A 97 -3.32 10.22 -16.99
N LEU A 98 -3.60 11.50 -17.06
CA LEU A 98 -4.04 12.31 -15.93
C LEU A 98 -5.53 12.59 -16.07
N TYR A 99 -6.29 12.33 -15.02
CA TYR A 99 -7.72 12.59 -14.95
C TYR A 99 -8.00 13.52 -13.76
N LEU A 100 -8.47 14.72 -14.06
CA LEU A 100 -8.85 15.70 -13.05
C LEU A 100 -10.33 15.54 -12.71
N TYR A 101 -10.62 15.37 -11.43
CA TYR A 101 -11.98 15.34 -10.89
C TYR A 101 -12.16 16.54 -9.96
N ASP A 102 -13.21 17.31 -10.20
CA ASP A 102 -13.60 18.43 -9.33
C ASP A 102 -14.45 17.91 -8.16
N ALA A 103 -13.82 17.07 -7.36
CA ALA A 103 -14.46 16.28 -6.30
C ALA A 103 -13.45 15.89 -5.22
N ASN A 104 -13.95 15.71 -3.97
CA ASN A 104 -13.21 15.07 -2.89
C ASN A 104 -13.03 13.57 -3.15
N TYR A 105 -12.32 12.87 -2.27
CA TYR A 105 -11.94 11.47 -2.50
C TYR A 105 -13.14 10.53 -2.68
N SER A 106 -14.17 10.64 -1.83
CA SER A 106 -15.37 9.79 -1.91
C SER A 106 -16.16 10.01 -3.20
N SER A 107 -16.38 11.26 -3.59
CA SER A 107 -17.06 11.61 -4.85
C SER A 107 -16.21 11.23 -6.07
N TYR A 108 -14.89 11.36 -5.99
CA TYR A 108 -13.96 10.89 -7.01
C TYR A 108 -14.12 9.40 -7.30
N LEU A 109 -14.22 8.55 -6.26
CA LEU A 109 -14.40 7.11 -6.45
C LEU A 109 -15.66 6.79 -7.26
N LEU A 110 -16.78 7.47 -6.96
CA LEU A 110 -18.02 7.30 -7.73
C LEU A 110 -17.87 7.73 -9.19
N LEU A 111 -17.22 8.88 -9.42
CA LEU A 111 -16.98 9.39 -10.78
C LEU A 111 -16.01 8.47 -11.55
N LYS A 112 -15.01 7.93 -10.89
CA LYS A 112 -14.09 6.93 -11.47
C LYS A 112 -14.85 5.67 -11.88
N GLU A 113 -15.71 5.14 -11.03
CA GLU A 113 -16.54 3.98 -11.33
C GLU A 113 -17.44 4.22 -12.56
N GLN A 114 -18.14 5.35 -12.62
CA GLN A 114 -18.96 5.74 -13.78
C GLN A 114 -18.12 5.85 -15.06
N ARG A 115 -16.93 6.44 -15.00
CA ARG A 115 -15.99 6.50 -16.13
C ARG A 115 -15.61 5.10 -16.60
N MET A 116 -15.30 4.21 -15.66
CA MET A 116 -14.94 2.82 -15.95
C MET A 116 -16.07 2.06 -16.61
N GLU A 117 -17.29 2.17 -16.11
CA GLU A 117 -18.48 1.56 -16.73
C GLU A 117 -18.70 2.06 -18.16
N SER A 118 -18.57 3.38 -18.38
CA SER A 118 -18.66 3.99 -19.70
C SER A 118 -17.58 3.45 -20.66
N MET A 119 -16.35 3.29 -20.19
CA MET A 119 -15.25 2.71 -20.97
C MET A 119 -15.53 1.25 -21.33
N ILE A 120 -16.02 0.45 -20.40
CA ILE A 120 -16.39 -0.96 -20.62
C ILE A 120 -17.54 -1.04 -21.63
N ALA A 121 -18.56 -0.19 -21.51
CA ALA A 121 -19.69 -0.14 -22.44
C ALA A 121 -19.23 0.24 -23.87
N SER A 122 -18.35 1.24 -23.99
CA SER A 122 -17.76 1.66 -25.27
C SER A 122 -16.94 0.54 -25.89
N SER A 123 -16.10 -0.13 -25.10
CA SER A 123 -15.29 -1.27 -25.57
C SER A 123 -16.17 -2.43 -26.06
N ARG A 124 -17.29 -2.73 -25.40
CA ARG A 124 -18.25 -3.74 -25.88
C ARG A 124 -18.84 -3.37 -27.25
N LYS A 125 -19.20 -2.09 -27.47
CA LYS A 125 -19.71 -1.60 -28.75
C LYS A 125 -18.65 -1.72 -29.85
N LEU A 126 -17.40 -1.32 -29.58
CA LEU A 126 -16.28 -1.42 -30.52
C LEU A 126 -15.98 -2.88 -30.88
N LYS A 127 -15.98 -3.79 -29.89
CA LYS A 127 -15.82 -5.24 -30.14
C LYS A 127 -16.91 -5.81 -31.02
N ALA A 128 -18.16 -5.40 -30.81
CA ALA A 128 -19.28 -5.84 -31.66
C ALA A 128 -19.15 -5.33 -33.07
N LEU A 129 -18.67 -4.08 -33.25
CA LEU A 129 -18.39 -3.50 -34.57
C LEU A 129 -17.22 -4.24 -35.24
N LEU A 130 -16.10 -4.46 -34.52
CA LEU A 130 -14.96 -5.21 -35.03
C LEU A 130 -15.36 -6.61 -35.50
N LYS A 131 -16.22 -7.31 -34.72
CA LYS A 131 -16.72 -8.63 -35.11
C LYS A 131 -17.49 -8.60 -36.45
N LYS A 132 -18.33 -7.58 -36.65
CA LYS A 132 -19.06 -7.39 -37.94
C LYS A 132 -18.10 -7.11 -39.10
N GLU A 133 -17.13 -6.21 -38.91
CA GLU A 133 -16.15 -5.87 -39.91
C GLU A 133 -15.17 -7.03 -40.20
N ALA A 134 -14.84 -7.86 -39.20
CA ALA A 134 -14.01 -9.05 -39.37
C ALA A 134 -14.70 -10.09 -40.28
N VAL A 135 -16.01 -10.30 -40.12
CA VAL A 135 -16.79 -11.18 -41.02
C VAL A 135 -16.71 -10.66 -42.44
N TRP A 136 -16.89 -9.36 -42.68
CA TRP A 136 -16.74 -8.78 -44.00
C TRP A 136 -15.30 -8.94 -44.52
N ALA A 137 -14.28 -8.73 -43.70
CA ALA A 137 -12.87 -8.87 -44.09
C ALA A 137 -12.49 -10.31 -44.43
N SER A 138 -13.15 -11.32 -43.88
CA SER A 138 -12.90 -12.75 -44.18
C SER A 138 -13.57 -13.25 -45.46
N LEU A 139 -14.64 -12.58 -45.91
CA LEU A 139 -15.32 -12.98 -47.14
C LEU A 139 -14.45 -12.74 -48.37
N ASN A 140 -14.38 -13.71 -49.26
CA ASN A 140 -13.68 -13.55 -50.53
C ASN A 140 -14.42 -12.54 -51.45
N PRO A 141 -13.69 -11.65 -52.15
CA PRO A 141 -14.33 -10.77 -53.11
C PRO A 141 -15.03 -11.58 -54.20
N GLN A 142 -16.27 -11.20 -54.53
CA GLN A 142 -16.96 -11.79 -55.68
C GLN A 142 -16.14 -11.49 -56.95
N ALA A 143 -16.17 -12.44 -57.91
CA ALA A 143 -15.43 -12.34 -59.19
C ALA A 143 -15.70 -10.97 -59.86
N ARG A 144 -14.66 -10.17 -60.10
CA ARG A 144 -14.64 -8.79 -60.66
C ARG A 144 -14.77 -7.62 -59.66
N SER A 145 -14.74 -7.82 -58.33
CA SER A 145 -14.69 -6.71 -57.37
C SER A 145 -13.44 -6.78 -56.49
N THR A 146 -12.74 -5.66 -56.30
CA THR A 146 -11.65 -5.53 -55.31
C THR A 146 -12.20 -5.04 -53.97
N LYS A 147 -11.71 -5.59 -52.87
CA LYS A 147 -12.07 -5.06 -51.54
C LYS A 147 -11.66 -3.59 -51.44
N SER A 148 -12.54 -2.75 -50.92
CA SER A 148 -12.24 -1.33 -50.71
C SER A 148 -11.03 -1.21 -49.77
N LYS A 149 -9.92 -0.63 -50.29
CA LYS A 149 -8.71 -0.37 -49.49
C LYS A 149 -9.00 0.50 -48.26
N GLU A 150 -9.89 1.47 -48.43
CA GLU A 150 -10.30 2.38 -47.34
C GLU A 150 -11.00 1.66 -46.21
N ARG A 151 -11.89 0.70 -46.51
CA ARG A 151 -12.58 -0.09 -45.49
C ARG A 151 -11.64 -1.07 -44.78
N LEU A 152 -10.63 -1.58 -45.50
CA LEU A 152 -9.60 -2.44 -44.92
C LEU A 152 -8.71 -1.67 -43.94
N LEU A 153 -8.33 -0.42 -44.28
CA LEU A 153 -7.60 0.47 -43.39
C LEU A 153 -8.41 0.83 -42.14
N ARG A 154 -9.71 1.10 -42.29
CA ARG A 154 -10.62 1.32 -41.17
C ARG A 154 -10.73 0.10 -40.24
N PHE A 155 -10.78 -1.10 -40.83
CA PHE A 155 -10.78 -2.35 -40.05
C PHE A 155 -9.50 -2.51 -39.23
N GLN A 156 -8.33 -2.29 -39.84
CA GLN A 156 -7.04 -2.35 -39.15
C GLN A 156 -6.94 -1.31 -37.99
N ALA A 157 -7.39 -0.07 -38.23
CA ALA A 157 -7.43 0.97 -37.22
C ALA A 157 -8.36 0.58 -36.04
N LEU A 158 -9.54 0.03 -36.33
CA LEU A 158 -10.49 -0.45 -35.34
C LEU A 158 -9.93 -1.62 -34.53
N GLU A 159 -9.20 -2.53 -35.16
CA GLU A 159 -8.54 -3.65 -34.50
C GLU A 159 -7.47 -3.16 -33.50
N GLN A 160 -6.65 -2.20 -33.92
CA GLN A 160 -5.66 -1.58 -33.06
C GLN A 160 -6.31 -0.87 -31.84
N GLU A 161 -7.38 -0.11 -32.09
CA GLU A 161 -8.11 0.58 -31.03
C GLU A 161 -8.72 -0.40 -30.01
N VAL A 162 -9.35 -1.48 -30.48
CA VAL A 162 -9.92 -2.52 -29.60
C VAL A 162 -8.83 -3.22 -28.80
N ASN A 163 -7.67 -3.50 -29.39
CA ASN A 163 -6.55 -4.12 -28.70
C ASN A 163 -5.97 -3.19 -27.61
N GLN A 164 -5.82 -1.90 -27.89
CA GLN A 164 -5.39 -0.92 -26.91
C GLN A 164 -6.37 -0.80 -25.76
N GLN A 165 -7.68 -0.72 -26.03
CA GLN A 165 -8.70 -0.66 -24.97
C GLN A 165 -8.78 -1.94 -24.16
N ASN A 166 -8.57 -3.11 -24.75
CA ASN A 166 -8.54 -4.39 -24.04
C ASN A 166 -7.39 -4.45 -23.03
N ASN A 167 -6.20 -4.02 -23.44
CA ASN A 167 -5.04 -3.97 -22.57
C ASN A 167 -5.32 -3.05 -21.38
N THR A 168 -5.83 -1.85 -21.64
CA THR A 168 -6.22 -0.87 -20.61
C THR A 168 -7.23 -1.45 -19.61
N ILE A 169 -8.33 -2.05 -20.11
CA ILE A 169 -9.36 -2.64 -19.24
C ILE A 169 -8.83 -3.87 -18.48
N GLY A 170 -7.95 -4.65 -19.11
CA GLY A 170 -7.33 -5.84 -18.50
C GLY A 170 -6.42 -5.48 -17.34
N GLU A 171 -5.67 -4.39 -17.44
CA GLU A 171 -4.80 -3.89 -16.37
C GLU A 171 -5.59 -3.31 -15.20
N ILE A 172 -6.63 -2.54 -15.48
CA ILE A 172 -7.52 -1.96 -14.45
C ILE A 172 -8.24 -3.05 -13.61
N LYS A 173 -8.60 -4.17 -14.23
CA LYS A 173 -9.26 -5.29 -13.53
C LYS A 173 -8.34 -6.14 -12.66
N ARG A 174 -7.03 -5.93 -12.72
CA ARG A 174 -6.08 -6.61 -11.85
C ARG A 174 -6.03 -5.92 -10.48
N GLU A 175 -7.12 -6.02 -9.73
CA GLU A 175 -7.11 -5.73 -8.29
C GLU A 175 -6.43 -6.88 -7.56
N MET A 176 -5.70 -6.56 -6.47
CA MET A 176 -5.11 -7.56 -5.60
C MET A 176 -6.24 -8.40 -4.96
N ALA A 177 -6.48 -9.58 -5.47
CA ALA A 177 -7.44 -10.54 -4.93
C ALA A 177 -6.70 -11.76 -4.38
N PHE A 178 -6.16 -11.64 -3.16
CA PHE A 178 -5.51 -12.76 -2.49
C PHE A 178 -6.46 -13.41 -1.48
N SER A 179 -6.78 -14.68 -1.66
CA SER A 179 -7.50 -15.50 -0.69
C SER A 179 -6.69 -16.73 -0.32
N SER A 180 -5.97 -16.68 0.81
CA SER A 180 -5.27 -17.84 1.34
C SER A 180 -6.22 -18.77 2.09
N LYS A 181 -5.99 -20.10 2.01
CA LYS A 181 -6.61 -21.05 2.92
C LYS A 181 -5.94 -20.88 4.27
N VAL A 182 -6.67 -20.33 5.24
CA VAL A 182 -6.14 -20.11 6.59
C VAL A 182 -5.68 -21.46 7.15
N SER A 183 -4.40 -21.55 7.55
CA SER A 183 -3.88 -22.72 8.24
C SER A 183 -4.63 -22.89 9.58
N ARG A 184 -4.87 -24.13 9.98
CA ARG A 184 -5.67 -24.43 11.18
C ARG A 184 -5.04 -23.78 12.41
N LEU A 185 -5.74 -22.82 13.01
CA LEU A 185 -5.40 -22.27 14.31
C LEU A 185 -6.09 -23.12 15.39
N GLY A 186 -5.31 -23.67 16.31
CA GLY A 186 -5.84 -24.44 17.45
C GLY A 186 -6.54 -23.53 18.47
N ASN A 187 -7.08 -24.14 19.54
CA ASN A 187 -7.73 -23.38 20.63
C ASN A 187 -6.73 -22.61 21.51
N LYS A 188 -5.48 -23.08 21.59
CA LYS A 188 -4.39 -22.34 22.25
C LYS A 188 -3.74 -21.44 21.23
N THR A 189 -3.88 -20.13 21.42
CA THR A 189 -3.37 -19.07 20.55
C THR A 189 -2.18 -18.37 21.22
N ILE A 190 -2.24 -17.05 21.39
CA ILE A 190 -1.27 -16.27 22.17
C ILE A 190 -1.95 -15.81 23.45
N HIS A 191 -1.40 -16.23 24.57
CA HIS A 191 -1.88 -15.87 25.90
C HIS A 191 -0.84 -15.00 26.60
N ILE A 192 -1.25 -13.82 27.00
CA ILE A 192 -0.42 -12.79 27.65
C ILE A 192 -0.94 -12.59 29.07
N GLU A 193 -0.08 -12.72 30.07
CA GLU A 193 -0.43 -12.56 31.48
C GLU A 193 0.49 -11.52 32.14
N ASN A 194 -0.11 -10.50 32.75
CA ASN A 194 0.53 -9.49 33.59
C ASN A 194 1.81 -8.88 32.99
N LEU A 195 1.81 -8.72 31.66
CA LEU A 195 2.97 -8.28 30.90
C LEU A 195 3.36 -6.85 31.27
N THR A 196 4.61 -6.67 31.67
CA THR A 196 5.19 -5.37 31.98
C THR A 196 6.52 -5.22 31.24
N GLN A 197 6.71 -4.10 30.56
CA GLN A 197 7.93 -3.79 29.83
C GLN A 197 8.47 -2.42 30.19
N VAL A 198 9.78 -2.38 30.41
CA VAL A 198 10.54 -1.16 30.68
C VAL A 198 11.72 -1.12 29.68
N VAL A 199 11.94 0.03 29.07
CA VAL A 199 13.07 0.28 28.16
C VAL A 199 13.70 1.61 28.59
N ASP A 200 15.00 1.62 28.78
CA ASP A 200 15.79 2.79 29.22
C ASP A 200 15.22 3.50 30.44
N GLY A 201 14.75 2.70 31.44
CA GLY A 201 14.17 3.22 32.68
C GLY A 201 12.73 3.73 32.55
N LYS A 202 12.16 3.78 31.35
CA LYS A 202 10.79 4.21 31.08
C LYS A 202 9.86 3.01 30.98
N THR A 203 8.81 2.97 31.81
CA THR A 203 7.74 1.96 31.70
C THR A 203 6.90 2.25 30.46
N LEU A 204 6.91 1.33 29.50
CA LEU A 204 6.12 1.45 28.26
C LEU A 204 4.69 0.96 28.47
N PHE A 205 4.53 -0.21 29.11
CA PHE A 205 3.24 -0.76 29.52
C PHE A 205 3.42 -1.63 30.76
N SER A 206 2.37 -1.73 31.57
CA SER A 206 2.39 -2.47 32.82
C SER A 206 1.11 -3.27 33.02
N ASN A 207 1.24 -4.46 33.59
CA ASN A 207 0.14 -5.34 33.97
C ASN A 207 -0.87 -5.62 32.85
N PHE A 208 -0.38 -5.76 31.61
CA PHE A 208 -1.22 -6.05 30.44
C PHE A 208 -1.47 -7.54 30.33
N SER A 209 -2.74 -7.94 30.30
CA SER A 209 -3.16 -9.32 30.10
C SER A 209 -4.17 -9.39 28.95
N TYR A 210 -3.96 -10.29 28.03
CA TYR A 210 -4.85 -10.52 26.92
C TYR A 210 -4.72 -11.94 26.37
N ASN A 211 -5.85 -12.52 25.98
CA ASN A 211 -5.88 -13.80 25.29
C ASN A 211 -6.38 -13.59 23.85
N VAL A 212 -5.49 -13.70 22.88
CA VAL A 212 -5.83 -13.56 21.48
C VAL A 212 -6.77 -14.69 21.07
N LYS A 213 -7.96 -14.34 20.61
CA LYS A 213 -8.96 -15.30 20.16
C LYS A 213 -8.83 -15.55 18.66
N ARG A 214 -9.40 -16.66 18.23
CA ARG A 214 -9.51 -16.95 16.80
C ARG A 214 -10.33 -15.87 16.08
N PHE A 215 -9.82 -15.36 14.97
CA PHE A 215 -10.42 -14.29 14.16
C PHE A 215 -10.39 -12.88 14.80
N ASP A 216 -9.70 -12.68 15.92
CA ASP A 216 -9.51 -11.34 16.46
C ASP A 216 -8.81 -10.44 15.45
N ARG A 217 -9.26 -9.19 15.40
CA ARG A 217 -8.62 -8.09 14.65
C ARG A 217 -8.37 -6.95 15.64
N LEU A 218 -7.13 -6.80 16.06
CA LEU A 218 -6.73 -5.87 17.12
C LEU A 218 -5.96 -4.70 16.52
N GLY A 219 -6.44 -3.49 16.72
CA GLY A 219 -5.71 -2.26 16.41
C GLY A 219 -4.93 -1.77 17.63
N VAL A 220 -3.61 -1.62 17.49
CA VAL A 220 -2.75 -1.04 18.53
C VAL A 220 -2.49 0.42 18.22
N VAL A 221 -3.03 1.32 19.05
CA VAL A 221 -2.95 2.78 18.86
C VAL A 221 -2.13 3.41 19.98
N GLY A 222 -1.29 4.36 19.64
CA GLY A 222 -0.47 5.10 20.61
C GLY A 222 0.45 6.10 19.94
N LYS A 223 0.96 7.06 20.72
CA LYS A 223 1.96 8.03 20.25
C LYS A 223 3.23 7.35 19.76
N ASN A 224 4.03 8.07 18.97
CA ASN A 224 5.35 7.58 18.59
C ASN A 224 6.20 7.40 19.86
N GLY A 225 6.96 6.28 19.92
CA GLY A 225 7.73 5.92 21.13
C GLY A 225 6.90 5.38 22.29
N SER A 226 5.59 5.11 22.13
CA SER A 226 4.76 4.51 23.19
C SER A 226 4.99 3.02 23.42
N GLY A 227 5.80 2.35 22.58
CA GLY A 227 6.14 0.94 22.73
C GLY A 227 5.34 -0.02 21.85
N LYS A 228 4.67 0.44 20.78
CA LYS A 228 3.91 -0.43 19.84
C LYS A 228 4.78 -1.54 19.26
N THR A 229 5.91 -1.18 18.63
CA THR A 229 6.89 -2.12 18.07
C THR A 229 7.52 -2.98 19.17
N THR A 230 7.76 -2.41 20.36
CA THR A 230 8.28 -3.16 21.54
C THR A 230 7.30 -4.24 21.98
N LEU A 231 6.00 -3.96 21.97
CA LEU A 231 4.97 -4.96 22.27
C LEU A 231 5.04 -6.13 21.28
N PHE A 232 5.15 -5.87 19.98
CA PHE A 232 5.29 -6.93 18.97
C PHE A 232 6.58 -7.72 19.14
N LYS A 233 7.73 -7.05 19.37
CA LYS A 233 9.01 -7.75 19.64
C LYS A 233 8.93 -8.61 20.91
N THR A 234 8.17 -8.18 21.93
CA THR A 234 7.95 -8.96 23.16
C THR A 234 7.05 -10.17 22.90
N ILE A 235 5.96 -10.01 22.12
CA ILE A 235 5.08 -11.12 21.71
C ILE A 235 5.86 -12.16 20.89
N LEU A 236 6.75 -11.71 20.00
CA LEU A 236 7.64 -12.57 19.20
C LEU A 236 8.77 -13.19 20.01
N GLN A 237 8.84 -12.93 21.32
CA GLN A 237 9.90 -13.40 22.23
C GLN A 237 11.31 -12.94 21.83
N GLN A 238 11.41 -11.88 21.02
CA GLN A 238 12.68 -11.23 20.68
C GLN A 238 13.20 -10.34 21.81
N LEU A 239 12.28 -9.87 22.67
CA LEU A 239 12.58 -9.12 23.90
C LEU A 239 11.96 -9.86 25.09
N LYS A 240 12.75 -10.05 26.16
CA LYS A 240 12.22 -10.60 27.41
C LYS A 240 11.42 -9.54 28.13
N PRO A 241 10.20 -9.82 28.61
CA PRO A 241 9.46 -8.90 29.44
C PRO A 241 10.12 -8.76 30.82
N LEU A 242 9.94 -7.58 31.43
CA LEU A 242 10.38 -7.36 32.81
C LEU A 242 9.57 -8.21 33.80
N LYS A 243 8.24 -8.31 33.58
CA LYS A 243 7.33 -9.16 34.37
C LYS A 243 6.26 -9.72 33.42
N GLY A 244 5.64 -10.82 33.87
CA GLY A 244 4.59 -11.49 33.12
C GLY A 244 5.10 -12.60 32.20
N THR A 245 4.17 -13.28 31.57
CA THR A 245 4.47 -14.42 30.68
C THR A 245 3.70 -14.32 29.39
N ILE A 246 4.30 -14.85 28.31
CA ILE A 246 3.65 -15.00 27.01
C ILE A 246 3.75 -16.48 26.61
N THR A 247 2.58 -17.09 26.45
CA THR A 247 2.46 -18.47 25.99
C THR A 247 1.93 -18.47 24.57
N ILE A 248 2.67 -19.11 23.65
CA ILE A 248 2.29 -19.25 22.25
C ILE A 248 1.92 -20.72 22.01
N GLY A 249 0.76 -20.95 21.41
CA GLY A 249 0.28 -22.28 21.09
C GLY A 249 1.12 -22.94 19.99
N GLU A 250 1.31 -24.28 20.05
CA GLU A 250 2.15 -25.04 19.10
C GLU A 250 1.71 -24.91 17.64
N THR A 251 0.42 -24.67 17.39
CA THR A 251 -0.13 -24.51 16.03
C THR A 251 -0.01 -23.09 15.48
N VAL A 252 0.48 -22.16 16.29
CA VAL A 252 0.59 -20.74 15.93
C VAL A 252 1.77 -20.55 14.97
N LYS A 253 1.46 -19.98 13.81
CA LYS A 253 2.44 -19.53 12.82
C LYS A 253 2.28 -18.01 12.67
N ILE A 254 3.26 -17.26 13.15
CA ILE A 254 3.21 -15.80 13.13
C ILE A 254 3.91 -15.29 11.88
N GLY A 255 3.20 -14.49 11.09
CA GLY A 255 3.78 -13.63 10.06
C GLY A 255 3.97 -12.23 10.63
N TYR A 256 5.17 -11.68 10.56
CA TYR A 256 5.48 -10.37 11.08
C TYR A 256 6.00 -9.43 9.99
N LEU A 257 5.23 -8.39 9.70
CA LEU A 257 5.64 -7.29 8.83
C LEU A 257 6.26 -6.20 9.72
N LYS A 258 7.59 -6.05 9.62
CA LYS A 258 8.36 -5.05 10.38
C LYS A 258 8.17 -3.65 9.82
N GLN A 259 8.33 -2.64 10.67
CA GLN A 259 8.37 -1.23 10.27
C GLN A 259 9.67 -0.87 9.52
N GLU A 260 10.80 -1.48 9.93
CA GLU A 260 12.13 -1.23 9.36
C GLU A 260 12.27 -1.81 7.95
N ASP A 261 13.11 -1.18 7.13
CA ASP A 261 13.46 -1.68 5.81
C ASP A 261 14.05 -3.08 5.89
N PHE A 262 13.56 -3.95 5.04
CA PHE A 262 14.06 -5.31 4.93
C PHE A 262 15.33 -5.29 4.06
N GLU A 263 16.42 -5.85 4.57
CA GLU A 263 17.64 -6.03 3.79
C GLU A 263 17.43 -7.16 2.78
N PHE A 264 17.21 -6.78 1.53
CA PHE A 264 17.16 -7.71 0.41
C PHE A 264 18.56 -7.92 -0.17
N ASP A 265 18.87 -9.13 -0.62
CA ASP A 265 19.97 -9.32 -1.55
C ASP A 265 19.59 -8.64 -2.89
N GLN A 266 20.24 -7.51 -3.14
CA GLN A 266 19.95 -6.63 -4.27
C GLN A 266 20.21 -7.32 -5.63
N ASN A 267 21.08 -8.35 -5.68
CA ASN A 267 21.44 -9.07 -6.90
C ASN A 267 20.51 -10.26 -7.17
N MET A 268 19.67 -10.64 -6.22
CA MET A 268 18.75 -11.76 -6.36
C MET A 268 17.56 -11.38 -7.23
N LYS A 269 17.07 -12.31 -8.05
CA LYS A 269 15.83 -12.14 -8.81
C LYS A 269 14.62 -12.25 -7.91
N ILE A 270 13.58 -11.50 -8.23
CA ILE A 270 12.32 -11.44 -7.45
C ILE A 270 11.72 -12.83 -7.28
N ILE A 271 11.64 -13.62 -8.35
CA ILE A 271 11.07 -14.97 -8.31
C ILE A 271 11.91 -15.92 -7.44
N ASP A 272 13.23 -15.82 -7.51
CA ASP A 272 14.14 -16.70 -6.74
C ASP A 272 14.08 -16.36 -5.25
N TYR A 273 13.90 -15.08 -4.90
CA TYR A 273 13.66 -14.64 -3.53
C TYR A 273 12.38 -15.27 -2.95
N ILE A 274 11.27 -15.20 -3.68
CA ILE A 274 9.99 -15.75 -3.19
C ILE A 274 10.03 -17.27 -3.08
N ARG A 275 10.71 -17.97 -3.99
CA ARG A 275 10.87 -19.43 -3.94
C ARG A 275 11.59 -19.93 -2.69
N GLN A 276 12.43 -19.11 -2.05
CA GLN A 276 13.06 -19.48 -0.78
C GLN A 276 12.04 -19.73 0.34
N PHE A 277 10.88 -19.09 0.29
CA PHE A 277 9.80 -19.23 1.29
C PHE A 277 8.79 -20.30 0.90
N GLY A 278 8.69 -20.64 -0.38
CA GLY A 278 7.80 -21.69 -0.89
C GLY A 278 7.58 -21.59 -2.41
N GLU A 279 7.48 -22.72 -3.06
CA GLU A 279 7.16 -22.78 -4.50
C GLU A 279 5.66 -22.70 -4.78
N VAL A 280 4.86 -23.11 -3.80
CA VAL A 280 3.39 -23.21 -3.91
C VAL A 280 2.71 -22.80 -2.63
N VAL A 281 1.57 -22.14 -2.75
CA VAL A 281 0.69 -21.77 -1.64
C VAL A 281 -0.64 -22.48 -1.77
N GLN A 282 -1.14 -22.99 -0.67
CA GLN A 282 -2.49 -23.53 -0.60
C GLN A 282 -3.49 -22.40 -0.40
N THR A 283 -4.40 -22.22 -1.34
CA THR A 283 -5.52 -21.25 -1.28
C THR A 283 -6.85 -21.98 -1.12
N ILE A 284 -7.91 -21.22 -0.87
CA ILE A 284 -9.28 -21.76 -0.80
C ILE A 284 -9.66 -22.42 -2.14
N ASN A 285 -9.18 -21.89 -3.25
CA ASN A 285 -9.49 -22.31 -4.62
C ASN A 285 -8.51 -23.36 -5.18
N GLY A 286 -7.55 -23.85 -4.37
CA GLY A 286 -6.54 -24.81 -4.81
C GLY A 286 -5.12 -24.32 -4.54
N THR A 287 -4.16 -24.93 -5.21
CA THR A 287 -2.74 -24.60 -5.06
C THR A 287 -2.32 -23.62 -6.14
N ILE A 288 -1.70 -22.51 -5.75
CA ILE A 288 -1.12 -21.52 -6.67
C ILE A 288 0.40 -21.52 -6.58
N THR A 289 1.06 -21.27 -7.70
CA THR A 289 2.52 -21.20 -7.78
C THR A 289 3.05 -19.84 -7.34
N ALA A 290 4.33 -19.78 -6.92
CA ALA A 290 5.00 -18.52 -6.61
C ALA A 290 4.90 -17.48 -7.75
N THR A 291 4.98 -17.92 -9.02
CA THR A 291 4.82 -17.06 -10.19
C THR A 291 3.44 -16.43 -10.26
N HIS A 292 2.38 -17.22 -10.05
CA HIS A 292 1.01 -16.74 -10.07
C HIS A 292 0.74 -15.78 -8.90
N LEU A 293 1.27 -16.11 -7.73
CA LEU A 293 1.17 -15.27 -6.54
C LEU A 293 1.84 -13.90 -6.75
N LEU A 294 3.00 -13.87 -7.42
CA LEU A 294 3.65 -12.62 -7.82
C LEU A 294 2.78 -11.80 -8.79
N GLU A 295 2.07 -12.45 -9.74
CA GLU A 295 1.15 -11.77 -10.63
C GLU A 295 -0.04 -11.15 -9.87
N GLU A 296 -0.59 -11.85 -8.85
CA GLU A 296 -1.64 -11.33 -7.98
C GLU A 296 -1.17 -10.11 -7.16
N PHE A 297 0.13 -10.05 -6.83
CA PHE A 297 0.76 -8.91 -6.16
C PHE A 297 1.33 -7.87 -7.13
N LEU A 298 0.82 -7.85 -8.36
CA LEU A 298 1.11 -6.85 -9.41
C LEU A 298 2.56 -6.88 -9.93
N PHE A 299 3.29 -7.98 -9.76
CA PHE A 299 4.58 -8.17 -10.43
C PHE A 299 4.36 -8.81 -11.79
N SER A 300 4.58 -8.05 -12.86
CA SER A 300 4.46 -8.57 -14.22
C SER A 300 5.46 -9.71 -14.48
N LYS A 301 5.17 -10.57 -15.47
CA LYS A 301 6.05 -11.71 -15.82
C LYS A 301 7.49 -11.29 -16.08
N ASN A 302 7.68 -10.14 -16.73
CA ASN A 302 9.02 -9.61 -17.01
C ASN A 302 9.73 -9.15 -15.73
N GLN A 303 9.01 -8.45 -14.84
CA GLN A 303 9.56 -7.99 -13.57
C GLN A 303 10.03 -9.14 -12.67
N GLN A 304 9.32 -10.28 -12.66
CA GLN A 304 9.65 -11.43 -11.82
C GLN A 304 11.09 -11.94 -12.02
N TYR A 305 11.64 -11.75 -13.20
CA TYR A 305 13.02 -12.16 -13.53
C TYR A 305 14.05 -11.03 -13.40
N MET A 306 13.62 -9.82 -12.97
CA MET A 306 14.52 -8.70 -12.71
C MET A 306 15.11 -8.81 -11.29
N ASN A 307 16.20 -8.09 -11.05
CA ASN A 307 16.84 -8.03 -9.74
C ASN A 307 16.05 -7.15 -8.79
N ILE A 308 16.04 -7.50 -7.50
CA ILE A 308 15.33 -6.74 -6.45
C ILE A 308 15.84 -5.28 -6.35
N ALA A 309 17.08 -5.02 -6.73
CA ALA A 309 17.66 -3.67 -6.80
C ALA A 309 16.81 -2.70 -7.64
N THR A 310 16.11 -3.19 -8.67
CA THR A 310 15.32 -2.35 -9.59
C THR A 310 13.96 -1.95 -9.05
N LEU A 311 13.54 -2.53 -7.92
CA LEU A 311 12.24 -2.28 -7.32
C LEU A 311 12.21 -0.94 -6.59
N SER A 312 11.10 -0.22 -6.72
CA SER A 312 10.74 0.93 -5.88
C SER A 312 10.51 0.51 -4.42
N GLY A 313 10.46 1.48 -3.49
CA GLY A 313 10.18 1.23 -2.07
C GLY A 313 8.85 0.50 -1.87
N GLY A 314 7.78 0.93 -2.51
CA GLY A 314 6.47 0.29 -2.44
C GLY A 314 6.46 -1.13 -3.01
N GLU A 315 7.18 -1.38 -4.12
CA GLU A 315 7.32 -2.74 -4.67
C GLU A 315 8.11 -3.65 -3.73
N LYS A 316 9.18 -3.16 -3.11
CA LYS A 316 9.92 -3.90 -2.07
C LYS A 316 9.03 -4.25 -0.88
N ARG A 317 8.17 -3.31 -0.46
CA ARG A 317 7.22 -3.53 0.64
C ARG A 317 6.16 -4.58 0.26
N ARG A 318 5.63 -4.55 -0.97
CA ARG A 318 4.74 -5.61 -1.48
C ARG A 318 5.43 -6.97 -1.53
N LEU A 319 6.70 -7.01 -1.98
CA LEU A 319 7.48 -8.25 -2.02
C LEU A 319 7.72 -8.82 -0.61
N GLN A 320 7.99 -7.98 0.38
CA GLN A 320 8.12 -8.35 1.78
C GLN A 320 6.80 -8.94 2.33
N LEU A 321 5.67 -8.26 2.07
CA LEU A 321 4.36 -8.77 2.48
C LEU A 321 4.09 -10.14 1.85
N LEU A 322 4.40 -10.30 0.57
CA LEU A 322 4.25 -11.54 -0.16
C LEU A 322 5.09 -12.66 0.46
N SER A 323 6.36 -12.39 0.81
CA SER A 323 7.24 -13.39 1.44
C SER A 323 6.71 -13.87 2.80
N ILE A 324 5.96 -13.04 3.50
CA ILE A 324 5.28 -13.44 4.75
C ILE A 324 4.06 -14.29 4.44
N LEU A 325 3.22 -13.87 3.49
CA LEU A 325 1.96 -14.55 3.19
C LEU A 325 2.16 -15.93 2.55
N ILE A 326 3.23 -16.13 1.79
CA ILE A 326 3.54 -17.43 1.16
C ILE A 326 3.82 -18.52 2.21
N THR A 327 4.29 -18.16 3.40
CA THR A 327 4.50 -19.10 4.51
C THR A 327 3.19 -19.58 5.15
N ASN A 328 2.06 -19.06 4.70
CA ASN A 328 0.71 -19.37 5.19
C ASN A 328 0.56 -19.19 6.71
N PRO A 329 0.85 -18.01 7.27
CA PRO A 329 0.69 -17.74 8.69
C PRO A 329 -0.79 -17.75 9.10
N ASN A 330 -1.07 -18.08 10.37
CA ASN A 330 -2.42 -18.01 10.92
C ASN A 330 -2.61 -16.85 11.91
N ILE A 331 -1.53 -16.16 12.26
CA ILE A 331 -1.54 -14.88 12.97
C ILE A 331 -0.65 -13.90 12.22
N LEU A 332 -1.15 -12.70 11.94
CA LEU A 332 -0.40 -11.62 11.33
C LEU A 332 -0.18 -10.49 12.34
N LEU A 333 1.06 -10.10 12.50
CA LEU A 333 1.46 -8.89 13.21
C LEU A 333 1.93 -7.87 12.16
N LEU A 334 1.25 -6.74 12.07
CA LEU A 334 1.52 -5.72 11.07
C LEU A 334 1.93 -4.42 11.77
N ASP A 335 3.19 -4.02 11.63
CA ASP A 335 3.72 -2.78 12.21
C ASP A 335 3.77 -1.71 11.12
N GLU A 336 2.89 -0.71 11.24
CA GLU A 336 2.70 0.37 10.27
C GLU A 336 2.55 -0.15 8.81
N PRO A 337 1.56 -1.01 8.56
CA PRO A 337 1.46 -1.72 7.26
C PRO A 337 1.14 -0.80 6.08
N THR A 338 0.59 0.38 6.32
CA THR A 338 0.18 1.35 5.29
C THR A 338 1.32 2.25 4.83
N ASN A 339 2.44 2.28 5.55
CA ASN A 339 3.61 3.03 5.13
C ASN A 339 4.19 2.37 3.86
N ASP A 340 4.40 3.17 2.83
CA ASP A 340 4.98 2.76 1.54
C ASP A 340 4.18 1.68 0.76
N LEU A 341 2.93 1.39 1.14
CA LEU A 341 2.02 0.57 0.34
C LEU A 341 1.00 1.45 -0.39
N ASP A 342 0.98 1.36 -1.72
CA ASP A 342 -0.11 1.85 -2.55
C ASP A 342 -1.33 0.94 -2.32
N ILE A 343 -2.37 1.47 -1.69
CA ILE A 343 -3.60 0.72 -1.38
C ILE A 343 -4.72 1.10 -2.34
#